data_a4842b4182065d50896c4bcb337968d0
#
_entry.id   a4842b4182065d50896c4bcb337968d0
#
_cell.length_a   1.000
_cell.length_b   1.000
_cell.length_c   1.000
_cell.angle_alpha   90.00
_cell.angle_beta   90.00
_cell.angle_gamma   90.00
#
_symmetry.space_group_name_H-M   'P 1'
#
loop_
_entity.id
_entity.type
_entity.pdbx_description
1 polymer ?
#
loop_
_entity_poly.entity_id
_entity_poly.type
_entity_poly.pdbx_seq_one_letter_code
_entity_poly.pdbx_strand_id
1 'polypeptide(L)'
;MSRRRFLKHSALIGAAALTSGVNAPEAREVDQRGAPASATKRPIRILMGGYGPATTGFSLALKQIGDRLAAKFGDLVDIKYVYNILDLGYRSEDILWLVEDGVLTLGYQSSSYLTDRIPALGIVDLPFLFSDTAKARAAMEGPLGGALTAKVEAATSFRIVGYFENGFRHVSNRVRPVHTPADMKGLSIRVLPSQVQARTFELLGAKPQDMDLTEAIAAIKAGTLDAQENPFSNTVTYGVHQYHRFHTATNHFYVSRPIFVHRPSFDAWPRQLQVELRAAVREAVRFQRDLHVKEEADAAAAITKAGGEIVELTTDEHEAFVAAVSPIYGEARKQFSRELLALVNL
;
A
#
# COMPACT_ATOMS: atom_id res chain seq x y z
N MET A 1 9.15 -2.70 -18.87
CA MET A 1 10.32 -3.42 -19.47
C MET A 1 10.09 -4.91 -19.48
N SER A 2 10.30 -5.54 -20.63
CA SER A 2 9.83 -6.87 -21.02
C SER A 2 10.53 -8.03 -20.30
N ARG A 3 9.74 -9.06 -19.92
CA ARG A 3 10.10 -10.36 -19.27
C ARG A 3 11.12 -11.27 -20.02
N ARG A 4 11.92 -10.79 -20.98
CA ARG A 4 12.68 -11.64 -21.90
C ARG A 4 14.21 -11.63 -21.77
N ARG A 5 14.80 -11.24 -20.65
CA ARG A 5 16.28 -11.14 -20.58
C ARG A 5 17.01 -11.96 -19.51
N PHE A 6 16.40 -12.96 -18.90
CA PHE A 6 17.08 -13.73 -17.82
C PHE A 6 17.19 -15.25 -18.04
N LEU A 7 17.11 -15.73 -19.28
CA LEU A 7 17.33 -17.15 -19.59
C LEU A 7 18.30 -17.30 -20.74
N LYS A 8 19.59 -17.16 -20.50
CA LYS A 8 20.70 -17.74 -21.30
C LYS A 8 21.95 -17.72 -20.45
N HIS A 9 22.32 -18.83 -19.86
CA HIS A 9 23.66 -19.34 -19.59
C HIS A 9 23.55 -20.46 -18.54
N SER A 10 23.36 -21.67 -19.00
CA SER A 10 23.86 -22.92 -18.37
C SER A 10 23.59 -24.07 -19.28
N ALA A 11 24.54 -24.40 -20.06
CA ALA A 11 24.65 -25.71 -20.73
C ALA A 11 26.12 -26.11 -20.76
N LEU A 12 26.35 -27.39 -20.57
CA LEU A 12 27.58 -28.18 -20.80
C LEU A 12 28.58 -28.27 -19.66
N ILE A 13 28.50 -29.37 -18.90
CA ILE A 13 29.71 -30.19 -18.61
C ILE A 13 29.28 -31.67 -18.66
N GLY A 14 30.07 -32.44 -19.40
CA GLY A 14 29.81 -33.74 -19.94
C GLY A 14 29.96 -34.92 -18.96
N ALA A 15 29.43 -36.03 -19.45
CA ALA A 15 29.56 -37.37 -18.90
C ALA A 15 30.97 -37.92 -19.13
N ALA A 16 31.56 -38.53 -18.09
CA ALA A 16 32.64 -39.47 -18.23
C ALA A 16 32.32 -40.70 -17.38
N ALA A 17 32.02 -41.81 -18.06
CA ALA A 17 31.90 -43.12 -17.44
C ALA A 17 33.29 -43.72 -17.24
N LEU A 18 33.59 -44.25 -16.05
CA LEU A 18 34.66 -45.21 -15.84
C LEU A 18 34.17 -46.36 -14.97
N THR A 19 34.11 -47.53 -15.57
CA THR A 19 33.88 -48.83 -14.96
C THR A 19 35.15 -49.31 -14.29
N SER A 20 35.09 -49.80 -13.08
CA SER A 20 35.94 -50.88 -12.57
C SER A 20 35.32 -51.50 -11.32
N GLY A 21 35.29 -52.82 -11.33
CA GLY A 21 34.60 -53.68 -10.43
C GLY A 21 35.34 -53.93 -9.11
N VAL A 22 34.71 -54.81 -8.38
CA VAL A 22 35.22 -55.79 -7.41
C VAL A 22 34.96 -55.52 -5.93
N ASN A 23 34.34 -56.56 -5.36
CA ASN A 23 34.24 -57.06 -3.99
C ASN A 23 33.18 -56.45 -3.07
N ALA A 24 32.20 -57.34 -2.82
CA ALA A 24 31.32 -57.26 -1.65
C ALA A 24 32.07 -57.71 -0.38
N PRO A 25 31.86 -57.05 0.73
CA PRO A 25 31.99 -57.66 2.03
C PRO A 25 30.64 -57.70 2.76
N GLU A 26 30.42 -58.84 3.37
CA GLU A 26 29.54 -59.28 4.45
C GLU A 26 28.53 -58.27 5.02
N ALA A 27 27.28 -58.76 5.05
CA ALA A 27 26.16 -58.18 5.75
C ALA A 27 26.47 -58.09 7.25
N ARG A 28 26.66 -56.85 7.77
CA ARG A 28 26.51 -56.54 9.18
C ARG A 28 25.06 -56.23 9.45
N GLU A 29 24.43 -56.98 10.38
CA GLU A 29 23.15 -56.67 10.97
C GLU A 29 23.18 -55.23 11.52
N VAL A 30 22.40 -54.34 10.85
CA VAL A 30 22.14 -53.00 11.37
C VAL A 30 21.02 -53.10 12.37
N ASP A 31 21.37 -52.87 13.65
CA ASP A 31 20.46 -52.73 14.77
C ASP A 31 19.33 -51.71 14.44
N GLN A 32 18.12 -52.23 14.24
CA GLN A 32 16.91 -51.43 14.04
C GLN A 32 16.40 -50.87 15.40
N ARG A 33 17.13 -49.92 15.97
CA ARG A 33 16.67 -49.06 17.05
C ARG A 33 16.96 -47.62 16.79
N GLY A 34 16.28 -47.07 15.79
CA GLY A 34 16.13 -45.67 15.58
C GLY A 34 14.69 -45.37 15.25
N ALA A 35 13.89 -44.95 16.27
CA ALA A 35 12.60 -44.38 16.01
C ALA A 35 12.79 -43.26 15.00
N PRO A 36 11.94 -43.10 13.94
CA PRO A 36 12.10 -42.00 13.01
C PRO A 36 11.99 -40.70 13.79
N ALA A 37 13.06 -39.92 13.78
CA ALA A 37 13.02 -38.57 14.27
C ALA A 37 11.79 -37.89 13.63
N SER A 38 10.83 -37.50 14.45
CA SER A 38 9.67 -36.76 14.05
C SER A 38 10.16 -35.67 13.10
N ALA A 39 9.80 -35.73 11.84
CA ALA A 39 10.15 -34.71 10.87
C ALA A 39 9.53 -33.41 11.36
N THR A 40 10.32 -32.59 12.02
CA THR A 40 9.90 -31.27 12.49
C THR A 40 9.43 -30.51 11.26
N LYS A 41 8.10 -30.32 11.15
CA LYS A 41 7.52 -29.53 10.06
C LYS A 41 8.23 -28.18 10.06
N ARG A 42 8.83 -27.81 8.92
CA ARG A 42 9.47 -26.51 8.79
C ARG A 42 8.46 -25.41 9.17
N PRO A 43 8.85 -24.41 9.97
CA PRO A 43 7.96 -23.32 10.33
C PRO A 43 7.40 -22.63 9.09
N ILE A 44 6.16 -22.20 9.17
CA ILE A 44 5.53 -21.39 8.11
C ILE A 44 6.18 -20.01 8.14
N ARG A 45 6.93 -19.70 7.08
CA ARG A 45 7.57 -18.40 6.93
C ARG A 45 6.54 -17.34 6.54
N ILE A 46 6.49 -16.24 7.31
CA ILE A 46 5.63 -15.08 7.07
C ILE A 46 6.51 -13.85 7.01
N LEU A 47 6.82 -13.40 5.79
CA LEU A 47 7.62 -12.21 5.54
C LEU A 47 6.68 -11.05 5.21
N MET A 48 6.60 -10.06 6.09
CA MET A 48 5.74 -8.89 5.93
C MET A 48 6.53 -7.70 5.41
N GLY A 49 5.98 -6.99 4.42
CA GLY A 49 6.64 -5.85 3.79
C GLY A 49 5.82 -4.56 3.82
N GLY A 50 6.55 -3.45 3.85
CA GLY A 50 6.03 -2.08 3.73
C GLY A 50 7.01 -1.19 2.97
N TYR A 51 6.70 0.11 2.89
CA TYR A 51 7.53 1.10 2.22
C TYR A 51 7.66 2.40 3.05
N GLY A 52 7.82 2.24 4.34
CA GLY A 52 8.08 3.31 5.31
C GLY A 52 8.93 2.85 6.48
N PRO A 53 9.55 3.79 7.21
CA PRO A 53 10.35 3.47 8.39
C PRO A 53 9.63 2.60 9.42
N ALA A 54 10.39 1.84 10.20
CA ALA A 54 9.85 0.95 11.25
C ALA A 54 9.00 1.68 12.31
N THR A 55 9.12 3.00 12.40
CA THR A 55 8.43 3.85 13.37
C THR A 55 7.05 4.34 12.92
N THR A 56 6.66 4.12 11.67
CA THR A 56 5.34 4.53 11.17
C THR A 56 4.22 3.65 11.74
N GLY A 57 3.02 4.22 11.88
CA GLY A 57 1.84 3.48 12.33
C GLY A 57 1.57 2.21 11.52
N PHE A 58 1.88 2.22 10.21
CA PHE A 58 1.78 1.03 9.35
C PHE A 58 2.78 -0.06 9.75
N SER A 59 4.04 0.30 9.97
CA SER A 59 5.09 -0.64 10.36
C SER A 59 4.85 -1.20 11.76
N LEU A 60 4.41 -0.36 12.69
CA LEU A 60 4.01 -0.76 14.04
C LEU A 60 2.81 -1.73 14.02
N ALA A 61 1.84 -1.49 13.13
CA ALA A 61 0.72 -2.39 12.94
C ALA A 61 1.14 -3.74 12.33
N LEU A 62 2.06 -3.76 11.36
CA LEU A 62 2.66 -5.02 10.87
C LEU A 62 3.36 -5.78 12.00
N LYS A 63 4.10 -5.07 12.84
CA LYS A 63 4.76 -5.68 14.01
C LYS A 63 3.74 -6.29 14.96
N GLN A 64 2.66 -5.59 15.28
CA GLN A 64 1.58 -6.09 16.14
C GLN A 64 0.94 -7.36 15.58
N ILE A 65 0.70 -7.42 14.25
CA ILE A 65 0.21 -8.65 13.59
C ILE A 65 1.17 -9.81 13.84
N GLY A 66 2.45 -9.61 13.59
CA GLY A 66 3.44 -10.67 13.72
C GLY A 66 3.67 -11.10 15.17
N ASP A 67 3.75 -10.15 16.11
CA ASP A 67 3.91 -10.44 17.54
C ASP A 67 2.75 -11.33 18.05
N ARG A 68 1.51 -11.02 17.63
CA ARG A 68 0.34 -11.82 17.98
C ARG A 68 0.40 -13.24 17.38
N LEU A 69 0.82 -13.36 16.12
CA LEU A 69 0.97 -14.68 15.48
C LEU A 69 2.09 -15.48 16.15
N ALA A 70 3.24 -14.84 16.42
CA ALA A 70 4.36 -15.49 17.10
C ALA A 70 3.99 -15.96 18.52
N ALA A 71 3.29 -15.13 19.28
CA ALA A 71 2.82 -15.48 20.62
C ALA A 71 1.85 -16.67 20.62
N LYS A 72 1.01 -16.81 19.59
CA LYS A 72 0.01 -17.89 19.52
C LYS A 72 0.55 -19.18 18.93
N PHE A 73 1.46 -19.12 17.97
CA PHE A 73 1.90 -20.28 17.20
C PHE A 73 3.34 -20.70 17.50
N GLY A 74 4.14 -19.88 18.21
CA GLY A 74 5.51 -20.20 18.59
C GLY A 74 6.34 -20.66 17.39
N ASP A 75 7.02 -21.80 17.53
CA ASP A 75 7.92 -22.38 16.53
C ASP A 75 7.20 -22.86 15.24
N LEU A 76 5.88 -22.81 15.19
CA LEU A 76 5.12 -23.15 13.98
C LEU A 76 5.19 -22.05 12.90
N VAL A 77 5.58 -20.84 13.28
CA VAL A 77 5.71 -19.69 12.37
C VAL A 77 7.09 -19.04 12.49
N ASP A 78 7.65 -18.61 11.35
CA ASP A 78 8.87 -17.77 11.28
C ASP A 78 8.48 -16.40 10.74
N ILE A 79 8.37 -15.41 11.63
CA ILE A 79 7.94 -14.05 11.30
C ILE A 79 9.15 -13.17 11.02
N LYS A 80 9.14 -12.51 9.86
CA LYS A 80 10.17 -11.55 9.45
C LYS A 80 9.54 -10.29 8.87
N TYR A 81 10.28 -9.17 8.91
CA TYR A 81 9.82 -7.87 8.43
C TYR A 81 10.82 -7.24 7.47
N VAL A 82 10.31 -6.65 6.41
CA VAL A 82 10.98 -5.67 5.56
C VAL A 82 10.13 -4.41 5.62
N TYR A 83 10.28 -3.61 6.69
CA TYR A 83 9.43 -2.44 6.92
C TYR A 83 9.50 -1.43 5.77
N ASN A 84 10.69 -1.28 5.17
CA ASN A 84 10.89 -0.33 4.09
C ASN A 84 11.64 -0.96 2.92
N ILE A 85 10.91 -1.39 1.89
CA ILE A 85 11.51 -1.95 0.67
C ILE A 85 12.35 -0.93 -0.10
N LEU A 86 12.12 0.39 0.12
CA LEU A 86 12.88 1.46 -0.53
C LEU A 86 14.35 1.43 -0.12
N ASP A 87 14.66 1.01 1.11
CA ASP A 87 16.04 0.88 1.61
C ASP A 87 16.81 -0.24 0.89
N LEU A 88 16.10 -1.15 0.22
CA LEU A 88 16.65 -2.21 -0.61
C LEU A 88 16.73 -1.82 -2.09
N GLY A 89 16.39 -0.59 -2.44
CA GLY A 89 16.41 -0.07 -3.81
C GLY A 89 15.17 -0.40 -4.64
N TYR A 90 14.12 -0.96 -4.04
CA TYR A 90 12.83 -1.14 -4.70
C TYR A 90 12.03 0.17 -4.77
N ARG A 91 11.13 0.26 -5.75
CA ARG A 91 10.10 1.32 -5.81
C ARG A 91 8.95 0.96 -4.87
N SER A 92 8.16 1.96 -4.45
CA SER A 92 7.03 1.67 -3.56
C SER A 92 5.97 0.76 -4.20
N GLU A 93 5.79 0.86 -5.50
CA GLU A 93 4.88 0.00 -6.26
C GLU A 93 5.33 -1.46 -6.37
N ASP A 94 6.63 -1.73 -6.20
CA ASP A 94 7.17 -3.09 -6.30
C ASP A 94 6.60 -4.02 -5.23
N ILE A 95 6.06 -3.48 -4.13
CA ILE A 95 5.42 -4.29 -3.09
C ILE A 95 4.26 -5.14 -3.64
N LEU A 96 3.61 -4.69 -4.71
CA LEU A 96 2.52 -5.41 -5.36
C LEU A 96 3.02 -6.72 -5.94
N TRP A 97 4.03 -6.68 -6.82
CA TRP A 97 4.55 -7.91 -7.42
C TRP A 97 5.34 -8.76 -6.40
N LEU A 98 6.02 -8.14 -5.43
CA LEU A 98 6.72 -8.87 -4.38
C LEU A 98 5.77 -9.77 -3.58
N VAL A 99 4.53 -9.33 -3.34
CA VAL A 99 3.53 -10.17 -2.70
C VAL A 99 2.82 -11.08 -3.71
N GLU A 100 2.55 -10.61 -4.93
CA GLU A 100 1.86 -11.42 -5.94
C GLU A 100 2.67 -12.66 -6.36
N ASP A 101 4.00 -12.54 -6.41
CA ASP A 101 4.93 -13.62 -6.72
C ASP A 101 5.39 -14.40 -5.46
N GLY A 102 4.89 -14.06 -4.27
CA GLY A 102 5.17 -14.75 -3.01
C GLY A 102 6.56 -14.50 -2.43
N VAL A 103 7.30 -13.50 -2.91
CA VAL A 103 8.57 -13.05 -2.30
C VAL A 103 8.31 -12.48 -0.92
N LEU A 104 7.31 -11.62 -0.80
CA LEU A 104 6.69 -11.24 0.47
C LEU A 104 5.41 -12.05 0.68
N THR A 105 5.13 -12.39 1.92
CA THR A 105 3.89 -13.09 2.27
C THR A 105 2.73 -12.12 2.43
N LEU A 106 3.00 -10.94 2.99
CA LEU A 106 2.01 -9.91 3.27
C LEU A 106 2.60 -8.52 3.01
N GLY A 107 1.77 -7.64 2.46
CA GLY A 107 2.10 -6.24 2.25
C GLY A 107 0.86 -5.37 2.22
N TYR A 108 1.05 -4.08 1.99
CA TYR A 108 0.00 -3.10 1.78
C TYR A 108 0.43 -2.06 0.75
N GLN A 109 -0.53 -1.48 0.01
CA GLN A 109 -0.28 -0.36 -0.91
C GLN A 109 -1.57 0.47 -1.02
N SER A 110 -1.49 1.74 -1.43
CA SER A 110 -2.68 2.53 -1.77
C SER A 110 -3.47 1.87 -2.89
N SER A 111 -4.81 1.81 -2.75
CA SER A 111 -5.70 1.21 -3.77
C SER A 111 -5.52 1.82 -5.15
N SER A 112 -5.16 3.09 -5.21
CA SER A 112 -4.92 3.84 -6.45
C SER A 112 -3.82 3.24 -7.34
N TYR A 113 -2.83 2.53 -6.77
CA TYR A 113 -1.79 1.82 -7.55
C TYR A 113 -2.30 0.58 -8.31
N LEU A 114 -3.53 0.18 -8.04
CA LEU A 114 -4.17 -0.96 -8.72
C LEU A 114 -5.23 -0.52 -9.74
N THR A 115 -5.50 0.78 -9.91
CA THR A 115 -6.59 1.28 -10.75
C THR A 115 -6.41 0.98 -12.23
N ASP A 116 -5.19 0.95 -12.74
CA ASP A 116 -4.93 0.55 -14.15
C ASP A 116 -5.33 -0.89 -14.42
N ARG A 117 -5.10 -1.76 -13.45
CA ARG A 117 -5.48 -3.18 -13.53
C ARG A 117 -6.93 -3.41 -13.15
N ILE A 118 -7.46 -2.63 -12.21
CA ILE A 118 -8.80 -2.76 -11.63
C ILE A 118 -9.46 -1.38 -11.60
N PRO A 119 -9.99 -0.88 -12.74
CA PRO A 119 -10.53 0.47 -12.84
C PRO A 119 -11.63 0.79 -11.82
N ALA A 120 -12.35 -0.24 -11.35
CA ALA A 120 -13.37 -0.10 -10.30
C ALA A 120 -12.84 0.51 -8.99
N LEU A 121 -11.55 0.37 -8.68
CA LEU A 121 -10.93 0.98 -7.51
C LEU A 121 -10.90 2.52 -7.59
N GLY A 122 -10.95 3.09 -8.80
CA GLY A 122 -11.02 4.53 -8.98
C GLY A 122 -12.25 5.19 -8.36
N ILE A 123 -13.28 4.42 -7.99
CA ILE A 123 -14.48 4.99 -7.35
C ILE A 123 -14.16 5.62 -5.99
N VAL A 124 -13.21 5.05 -5.23
CA VAL A 124 -12.79 5.61 -3.93
C VAL A 124 -11.74 6.71 -4.07
N ASP A 125 -11.27 6.97 -5.29
CA ASP A 125 -10.44 8.12 -5.64
C ASP A 125 -11.26 9.34 -6.09
N LEU A 126 -12.61 9.24 -6.11
CA LEU A 126 -13.45 10.41 -6.41
C LEU A 126 -13.24 11.50 -5.36
N PRO A 127 -13.03 12.77 -5.77
CA PRO A 127 -12.76 13.87 -4.85
C PRO A 127 -13.98 14.17 -3.99
N PHE A 128 -13.76 14.48 -2.70
CA PHE A 128 -14.80 14.84 -1.74
C PHE A 128 -15.92 13.80 -1.59
N LEU A 129 -15.62 12.52 -1.90
CA LEU A 129 -16.58 11.41 -1.81
C LEU A 129 -17.08 11.19 -0.39
N PHE A 130 -16.20 11.36 0.58
CA PHE A 130 -16.51 11.18 2.00
C PHE A 130 -16.38 12.51 2.73
N SER A 131 -17.40 12.87 3.52
CA SER A 131 -17.40 14.12 4.27
C SER A 131 -16.56 14.04 5.56
N ASP A 132 -16.30 12.84 6.06
CA ASP A 132 -15.56 12.59 7.28
C ASP A 132 -14.97 11.19 7.35
N THR A 133 -14.01 11.01 8.27
CA THR A 133 -13.30 9.74 8.49
C THR A 133 -14.24 8.61 8.91
N ALA A 134 -15.27 8.89 9.70
CA ALA A 134 -16.18 7.84 10.17
C ALA A 134 -16.98 7.23 9.02
N LYS A 135 -17.49 8.06 8.11
CA LYS A 135 -18.20 7.61 6.90
C LYS A 135 -17.29 6.84 5.97
N ALA A 136 -16.05 7.32 5.76
CA ALA A 136 -15.07 6.64 4.93
C ALA A 136 -14.71 5.25 5.50
N ARG A 137 -14.46 5.14 6.80
CA ARG A 137 -14.22 3.86 7.49
C ARG A 137 -15.42 2.92 7.36
N ALA A 138 -16.63 3.41 7.61
CA ALA A 138 -17.85 2.61 7.50
C ALA A 138 -18.07 2.08 6.08
N ALA A 139 -17.80 2.89 5.05
CA ALA A 139 -17.90 2.48 3.65
C ALA A 139 -16.88 1.38 3.31
N MET A 140 -15.62 1.53 3.74
CA MET A 140 -14.56 0.56 3.47
C MET A 140 -14.68 -0.73 4.28
N GLU A 141 -15.35 -0.71 5.42
CA GLU A 141 -15.69 -1.91 6.23
C GLU A 141 -17.03 -2.53 5.82
N GLY A 142 -17.82 -1.81 5.05
CA GLY A 142 -19.15 -2.18 4.59
C GLY A 142 -19.19 -2.80 3.19
N PRO A 143 -20.36 -2.71 2.51
CA PRO A 143 -20.59 -3.29 1.19
C PRO A 143 -19.63 -2.78 0.11
N LEU A 144 -19.22 -1.51 0.15
CA LEU A 144 -18.25 -0.94 -0.79
C LEU A 144 -16.91 -1.66 -0.70
N GLY A 145 -16.31 -1.72 0.51
CA GLY A 145 -15.05 -2.42 0.72
C GLY A 145 -15.12 -3.91 0.37
N GLY A 146 -16.28 -4.57 0.63
CA GLY A 146 -16.54 -5.95 0.21
C GLY A 146 -16.54 -6.12 -1.30
N ALA A 147 -17.21 -5.23 -2.03
CA ALA A 147 -17.27 -5.25 -3.50
C ALA A 147 -15.88 -5.00 -4.12
N LEU A 148 -15.11 -4.04 -3.59
CA LEU A 148 -13.75 -3.76 -4.04
C LEU A 148 -12.80 -4.92 -3.74
N THR A 149 -12.89 -5.52 -2.55
CA THR A 149 -12.15 -6.73 -2.18
C THR A 149 -12.37 -7.85 -3.20
N ALA A 150 -13.63 -8.15 -3.54
CA ALA A 150 -13.95 -9.19 -4.51
C ALA A 150 -13.33 -8.92 -5.88
N LYS A 151 -13.32 -7.66 -6.34
CA LYS A 151 -12.70 -7.28 -7.62
C LYS A 151 -11.17 -7.42 -7.59
N VAL A 152 -10.52 -7.04 -6.49
CA VAL A 152 -9.07 -7.24 -6.32
C VAL A 152 -8.73 -8.72 -6.31
N GLU A 153 -9.43 -9.53 -5.52
CA GLU A 153 -9.18 -10.96 -5.43
C GLU A 153 -9.46 -11.71 -6.75
N ALA A 154 -10.39 -11.24 -7.56
CA ALA A 154 -10.67 -11.80 -8.89
C ALA A 154 -9.55 -11.50 -9.90
N ALA A 155 -8.91 -10.33 -9.81
CA ALA A 155 -7.94 -9.86 -10.79
C ALA A 155 -6.47 -10.14 -10.42
N THR A 156 -6.20 -10.61 -9.19
CA THR A 156 -4.84 -10.76 -8.64
C THR A 156 -4.65 -12.08 -7.91
N SER A 157 -3.42 -12.39 -7.53
CA SER A 157 -3.09 -13.48 -6.61
C SER A 157 -3.12 -13.02 -5.13
N PHE A 158 -3.88 -11.99 -4.79
CA PHE A 158 -4.03 -11.52 -3.42
C PHE A 158 -5.23 -12.13 -2.70
N ARG A 159 -5.12 -12.25 -1.36
CA ARG A 159 -6.22 -12.26 -0.41
C ARG A 159 -6.20 -10.94 0.34
N ILE A 160 -7.30 -10.20 0.30
CA ILE A 160 -7.44 -8.99 1.11
C ILE A 160 -7.89 -9.39 2.52
N VAL A 161 -7.16 -8.92 3.51
CA VAL A 161 -7.41 -9.26 4.92
C VAL A 161 -7.85 -8.07 5.77
N GLY A 162 -7.79 -6.86 5.20
CA GLY A 162 -8.23 -5.61 5.81
C GLY A 162 -7.77 -4.39 5.02
N TYR A 163 -8.02 -3.21 5.57
CA TYR A 163 -7.63 -1.93 5.01
C TYR A 163 -7.01 -1.06 6.10
N PHE A 164 -5.76 -0.67 5.93
CA PHE A 164 -5.17 0.41 6.73
C PHE A 164 -5.72 1.76 6.27
N GLU A 165 -5.78 2.71 7.19
CA GLU A 165 -6.14 4.08 6.91
C GLU A 165 -4.92 4.87 6.47
N ASN A 166 -4.95 5.43 5.25
CA ASN A 166 -4.02 6.48 4.87
C ASN A 166 -4.61 7.86 5.18
N GLY A 167 -5.94 7.94 5.30
CA GLY A 167 -6.67 9.12 5.72
C GLY A 167 -6.94 10.13 4.61
N PHE A 168 -7.35 11.33 5.02
CA PHE A 168 -7.56 12.45 4.13
C PHE A 168 -6.23 13.00 3.62
N ARG A 169 -6.27 13.50 2.39
CA ARG A 169 -5.09 13.99 1.68
C ARG A 169 -5.21 15.49 1.47
N HIS A 170 -4.06 16.14 1.50
CA HIS A 170 -3.87 17.59 1.48
C HIS A 170 -2.88 17.95 0.38
N VAL A 171 -2.96 19.16 -0.15
CA VAL A 171 -2.00 19.68 -1.13
C VAL A 171 -0.81 20.29 -0.41
N SER A 172 0.41 19.98 -0.87
CA SER A 172 1.60 20.72 -0.47
C SER A 172 2.40 21.16 -1.69
N ASN A 173 2.99 22.37 -1.65
CA ASN A 173 3.76 22.92 -2.76
C ASN A 173 4.85 23.90 -2.30
N ARG A 174 5.80 24.19 -3.21
CA ARG A 174 6.90 25.12 -2.96
C ARG A 174 6.64 26.54 -3.44
N VAL A 175 5.53 26.77 -4.18
CA VAL A 175 5.36 27.99 -5.01
C VAL A 175 4.55 29.08 -4.31
N ARG A 176 3.36 28.73 -3.75
CA ARG A 176 2.43 29.72 -3.17
C ARG A 176 1.39 29.06 -2.25
N PRO A 177 0.77 29.83 -1.33
CA PRO A 177 -0.41 29.38 -0.61
C PRO A 177 -1.53 29.02 -1.61
N VAL A 178 -2.38 28.06 -1.26
CA VAL A 178 -3.52 27.61 -2.07
C VAL A 178 -4.78 27.80 -1.24
N HIS A 179 -5.61 28.78 -1.59
CA HIS A 179 -6.90 29.08 -0.97
C HIS A 179 -8.07 28.75 -1.90
N THR A 180 -7.85 28.81 -3.21
CA THR A 180 -8.88 28.63 -4.22
C THR A 180 -8.39 27.70 -5.34
N PRO A 181 -9.29 27.12 -6.15
CA PRO A 181 -8.90 26.38 -7.35
C PRO A 181 -8.00 27.17 -8.30
N ALA A 182 -8.15 28.49 -8.36
CA ALA A 182 -7.33 29.36 -9.22
C ALA A 182 -5.84 29.31 -8.81
N ASP A 183 -5.54 29.12 -7.53
CA ASP A 183 -4.17 29.01 -7.02
C ASP A 183 -3.48 27.72 -7.44
N MET A 184 -4.24 26.70 -7.84
CA MET A 184 -3.71 25.44 -8.37
C MET A 184 -3.21 25.57 -9.81
N LYS A 185 -3.63 26.63 -10.52
CA LYS A 185 -3.36 26.76 -11.95
C LYS A 185 -1.87 26.72 -12.27
N GLY A 186 -1.53 25.77 -13.14
CA GLY A 186 -0.19 25.60 -13.69
C GLY A 186 0.81 24.90 -12.79
N LEU A 187 0.47 24.56 -11.52
CA LEU A 187 1.33 23.76 -10.66
C LEU A 187 1.54 22.38 -11.25
N SER A 188 2.81 21.97 -11.41
CA SER A 188 3.12 20.57 -11.65
C SER A 188 2.95 19.80 -10.34
N ILE A 189 2.00 18.87 -10.32
CA ILE A 189 1.64 18.14 -9.11
C ILE A 189 1.74 16.62 -9.30
N ARG A 190 2.43 15.95 -8.38
CA ARG A 190 2.40 14.49 -8.34
C ARG A 190 1.08 14.00 -7.77
N VAL A 191 0.50 13.05 -8.46
CA VAL A 191 -0.65 12.25 -8.00
C VAL A 191 -0.28 10.78 -7.93
N LEU A 192 -1.09 9.98 -7.21
CA LEU A 192 -0.99 8.51 -7.28
C LEU A 192 -1.37 8.04 -8.70
N PRO A 193 -0.90 6.86 -9.15
CA PRO A 193 -1.28 6.29 -10.44
C PRO A 193 -2.78 5.98 -10.50
N SER A 194 -3.59 7.01 -10.76
CA SER A 194 -5.04 6.95 -10.86
C SER A 194 -5.54 8.03 -11.80
N GLN A 195 -6.23 7.62 -12.85
CA GLN A 195 -6.83 8.56 -13.82
C GLN A 195 -7.85 9.49 -13.16
N VAL A 196 -8.59 9.01 -12.15
CA VAL A 196 -9.54 9.83 -11.39
C VAL A 196 -8.82 10.93 -10.61
N GLN A 197 -7.69 10.61 -9.98
CA GLN A 197 -6.88 11.61 -9.27
C GLN A 197 -6.26 12.61 -10.25
N ALA A 198 -5.68 12.14 -11.35
CA ALA A 198 -5.15 13.03 -12.39
C ALA A 198 -6.24 13.97 -12.92
N ARG A 199 -7.41 13.43 -13.28
CA ARG A 199 -8.54 14.20 -13.78
C ARG A 199 -9.02 15.27 -12.78
N THR A 200 -9.01 14.94 -11.49
CA THR A 200 -9.36 15.90 -10.43
C THR A 200 -8.46 17.12 -10.47
N PHE A 201 -7.15 16.93 -10.55
CA PHE A 201 -6.19 18.05 -10.59
C PHE A 201 -6.17 18.81 -11.92
N GLU A 202 -6.50 18.15 -13.03
CA GLU A 202 -6.76 18.85 -14.31
C GLU A 202 -7.94 19.82 -14.18
N LEU A 203 -9.03 19.38 -13.56
CA LEU A 203 -10.21 20.24 -13.33
C LEU A 203 -9.89 21.45 -12.44
N LEU A 204 -8.92 21.31 -11.53
CA LEU A 204 -8.38 22.39 -10.71
C LEU A 204 -7.36 23.26 -11.47
N GLY A 205 -7.05 22.95 -12.73
CA GLY A 205 -6.11 23.72 -13.56
C GLY A 205 -4.63 23.42 -13.30
N ALA A 206 -4.31 22.43 -12.47
CA ALA A 206 -2.95 21.95 -12.27
C ALA A 206 -2.49 21.05 -13.42
N LYS A 207 -1.22 20.64 -13.39
CA LYS A 207 -0.59 19.73 -14.35
C LYS A 207 -0.22 18.44 -13.61
N PRO A 208 -1.15 17.48 -13.48
CA PRO A 208 -0.89 16.25 -12.76
C PRO A 208 0.15 15.39 -13.47
N GLN A 209 0.95 14.71 -12.67
CA GLN A 209 1.93 13.72 -13.10
C GLN A 209 1.74 12.50 -12.22
N ASP A 210 1.26 11.40 -12.80
CA ASP A 210 1.21 10.12 -12.14
C ASP A 210 2.60 9.51 -12.10
N MET A 211 3.09 9.23 -10.90
CA MET A 211 4.40 8.63 -10.72
C MET A 211 4.49 7.91 -9.37
N ASP A 212 5.40 6.94 -9.32
CA ASP A 212 5.72 6.27 -8.06
C ASP A 212 6.24 7.27 -7.00
N LEU A 213 6.03 6.92 -5.75
CA LEU A 213 6.47 7.72 -4.60
C LEU A 213 7.97 8.03 -4.64
N THR A 214 8.80 7.06 -5.01
CA THR A 214 10.26 7.20 -5.04
C THR A 214 10.70 8.23 -6.08
N GLU A 215 10.08 8.21 -7.26
CA GLU A 215 10.30 9.19 -8.32
C GLU A 215 9.83 10.58 -7.90
N ALA A 216 8.65 10.66 -7.26
CA ALA A 216 8.11 11.93 -6.78
C ALA A 216 9.01 12.59 -5.74
N ILE A 217 9.52 11.83 -4.77
CA ILE A 217 10.45 12.35 -3.75
C ILE A 217 11.73 12.88 -4.42
N ALA A 218 12.27 12.16 -5.39
CA ALA A 218 13.46 12.61 -6.13
C ALA A 218 13.20 13.90 -6.93
N ALA A 219 12.07 14.00 -7.63
CA ALA A 219 11.67 15.17 -8.40
C ALA A 219 11.42 16.41 -7.51
N ILE A 220 10.78 16.23 -6.35
CA ILE A 220 10.58 17.30 -5.36
C ILE A 220 11.92 17.81 -4.84
N LYS A 221 12.82 16.91 -4.44
CA LYS A 221 14.16 17.28 -3.97
C LYS A 221 14.99 18.01 -5.03
N ALA A 222 14.86 17.61 -6.28
CA ALA A 222 15.50 18.26 -7.41
C ALA A 222 14.85 19.60 -7.82
N GLY A 223 13.67 19.93 -7.26
CA GLY A 223 12.91 21.13 -7.62
C GLY A 223 12.29 21.10 -9.02
N THR A 224 12.14 19.91 -9.62
CA THR A 224 11.52 19.72 -10.94
C THR A 224 10.01 19.48 -10.87
N LEU A 225 9.49 19.27 -9.66
CA LEU A 225 8.07 19.10 -9.36
C LEU A 225 7.65 20.14 -8.32
N ASP A 226 6.54 20.85 -8.56
CA ASP A 226 6.12 21.95 -7.71
C ASP A 226 5.33 21.51 -6.50
N ALA A 227 4.53 20.44 -6.62
CA ALA A 227 3.52 20.07 -5.65
C ALA A 227 3.35 18.54 -5.54
N GLN A 228 2.77 18.12 -4.44
CA GLN A 228 2.22 16.77 -4.22
C GLN A 228 0.95 16.85 -3.40
N GLU A 229 0.23 15.74 -3.33
CA GLU A 229 -0.89 15.54 -2.42
C GLU A 229 -0.63 14.32 -1.53
N ASN A 230 -0.83 14.47 -0.22
CA ASN A 230 -0.64 13.42 0.79
C ASN A 230 -1.26 13.85 2.13
N PRO A 231 -1.53 12.93 3.07
CA PRO A 231 -1.69 13.28 4.47
C PRO A 231 -0.46 13.99 5.01
N PHE A 232 -0.61 14.81 6.05
CA PHE A 232 0.54 15.50 6.66
C PHE A 232 1.56 14.53 7.23
N SER A 233 1.11 13.42 7.83
CA SER A 233 1.98 12.36 8.32
C SER A 233 2.90 11.79 7.24
N ASN A 234 2.39 11.51 6.04
CA ASN A 234 3.18 11.05 4.93
C ASN A 234 4.13 12.15 4.40
N THR A 235 3.67 13.38 4.33
CA THR A 235 4.47 14.54 3.90
C THR A 235 5.71 14.70 4.79
N VAL A 236 5.56 14.48 6.10
CA VAL A 236 6.69 14.51 7.06
C VAL A 236 7.53 13.23 6.96
N THR A 237 6.90 12.05 6.91
CA THR A 237 7.61 10.76 6.83
C THR A 237 8.55 10.70 5.63
N TYR A 238 8.15 11.25 4.49
CA TYR A 238 8.97 11.26 3.27
C TYR A 238 9.87 12.49 3.15
N GLY A 239 9.89 13.35 4.16
CA GLY A 239 10.75 14.55 4.22
C GLY A 239 10.34 15.66 3.25
N VAL A 240 9.17 15.58 2.62
CA VAL A 240 8.68 16.55 1.64
C VAL A 240 8.48 17.93 2.26
N HIS A 241 8.06 18.01 3.52
CA HIS A 241 7.89 19.26 4.27
C HIS A 241 9.15 20.12 4.35
N GLN A 242 10.33 19.56 4.08
CA GLN A 242 11.60 20.31 4.01
C GLN A 242 11.77 21.08 2.69
N TYR A 243 10.99 20.73 1.66
CA TYR A 243 11.06 21.30 0.31
C TYR A 243 9.80 22.07 -0.07
N HIS A 244 8.66 21.77 0.56
CA HIS A 244 7.39 22.46 0.36
C HIS A 244 7.11 23.37 1.54
N ARG A 245 7.00 24.68 1.27
CA ARG A 245 6.66 25.67 2.27
C ARG A 245 5.16 25.73 2.54
N PHE A 246 4.33 25.55 1.50
CA PHE A 246 2.89 25.79 1.58
C PHE A 246 2.14 24.48 1.62
N HIS A 247 1.24 24.34 2.61
CA HIS A 247 0.40 23.18 2.83
C HIS A 247 -1.05 23.65 2.97
N THR A 248 -1.98 23.01 2.29
CA THR A 248 -3.41 23.34 2.37
C THR A 248 -4.21 22.10 2.74
N ALA A 249 -4.95 22.17 3.84
CA ALA A 249 -5.82 21.12 4.36
C ALA A 249 -7.07 20.95 3.47
N THR A 250 -6.90 20.49 2.26
CA THR A 250 -7.96 20.39 1.25
C THR A 250 -8.94 19.24 1.47
N ASN A 251 -8.55 18.18 2.18
CA ASN A 251 -9.37 16.96 2.41
C ASN A 251 -10.01 16.38 1.13
N HIS A 252 -9.34 16.53 0.00
CA HIS A 252 -9.92 16.24 -1.33
C HIS A 252 -10.08 14.76 -1.64
N PHE A 253 -9.25 13.87 -1.07
CA PHE A 253 -9.37 12.42 -1.17
C PHE A 253 -9.26 11.77 0.20
N TYR A 254 -9.99 10.67 0.41
CA TYR A 254 -9.72 9.73 1.49
C TYR A 254 -9.20 8.43 0.89
N VAL A 255 -7.98 8.05 1.22
CA VAL A 255 -7.34 6.87 0.65
C VAL A 255 -7.17 5.78 1.71
N SER A 256 -7.51 4.56 1.33
CA SER A 256 -7.24 3.35 2.11
C SER A 256 -6.11 2.54 1.47
N ARG A 257 -5.42 1.76 2.30
CA ARG A 257 -4.38 0.83 1.85
C ARG A 257 -4.85 -0.60 2.10
N PRO A 258 -5.31 -1.34 1.07
CA PRO A 258 -5.59 -2.76 1.22
C PRO A 258 -4.37 -3.49 1.77
N ILE A 259 -4.60 -4.34 2.76
CA ILE A 259 -3.63 -5.27 3.32
C ILE A 259 -3.84 -6.59 2.59
N PHE A 260 -2.85 -7.00 1.83
CA PHE A 260 -2.94 -8.17 0.97
C PHE A 260 -1.92 -9.23 1.34
N VAL A 261 -2.33 -10.47 1.22
CA VAL A 261 -1.52 -11.67 1.46
C VAL A 261 -1.41 -12.44 0.16
N HIS A 262 -0.24 -13.04 -0.09
CA HIS A 262 -0.06 -13.98 -1.20
C HIS A 262 -1.07 -15.12 -1.06
N ARG A 263 -2.07 -15.18 -1.95
CA ARG A 263 -3.21 -16.09 -1.86
C ARG A 263 -2.80 -17.56 -1.82
N PRO A 264 -1.89 -18.07 -2.70
CA PRO A 264 -1.50 -19.46 -2.64
C PRO A 264 -0.88 -19.86 -1.30
N SER A 265 -0.06 -18.98 -0.70
CA SER A 265 0.50 -19.22 0.64
C SER A 265 -0.61 -19.24 1.69
N PHE A 266 -1.47 -18.24 1.71
CA PHE A 266 -2.56 -18.12 2.69
C PHE A 266 -3.52 -19.31 2.63
N ASP A 267 -3.94 -19.71 1.42
CA ASP A 267 -4.89 -20.80 1.22
C ASP A 267 -4.28 -22.18 1.62
N ALA A 268 -2.95 -22.32 1.56
CA ALA A 268 -2.24 -23.51 2.01
C ALA A 268 -2.02 -23.58 3.55
N TRP A 269 -2.27 -22.49 4.28
CA TRP A 269 -2.07 -22.48 5.72
C TRP A 269 -3.14 -23.28 6.49
N PRO A 270 -2.81 -23.77 7.69
CA PRO A 270 -3.82 -24.33 8.59
C PRO A 270 -4.94 -23.31 8.84
N ARG A 271 -6.17 -23.78 8.85
CA ARG A 271 -7.38 -22.95 9.08
C ARG A 271 -7.25 -22.03 10.30
N GLN A 272 -6.64 -22.55 11.38
CA GLN A 272 -6.45 -21.78 12.61
C GLN A 272 -5.53 -20.57 12.39
N LEU A 273 -4.46 -20.70 11.58
CA LEU A 273 -3.56 -19.59 11.26
C LEU A 273 -4.25 -18.55 10.38
N GLN A 274 -5.05 -18.98 9.39
CA GLN A 274 -5.84 -18.07 8.55
C GLN A 274 -6.83 -17.24 9.38
N VAL A 275 -7.54 -17.87 10.31
CA VAL A 275 -8.50 -17.20 11.21
C VAL A 275 -7.78 -16.22 12.13
N GLU A 276 -6.64 -16.63 12.70
CA GLU A 276 -5.87 -15.78 13.59
C GLU A 276 -5.25 -14.58 12.88
N LEU A 277 -4.70 -14.75 11.67
CA LEU A 277 -4.21 -13.61 10.89
C LEU A 277 -5.31 -12.57 10.69
N ARG A 278 -6.51 -13.00 10.29
CA ARG A 278 -7.63 -12.05 10.11
C ARG A 278 -8.01 -11.34 11.41
N ALA A 279 -7.93 -12.03 12.55
CA ALA A 279 -8.17 -11.44 13.86
C ALA A 279 -7.07 -10.43 14.22
N ALA A 280 -5.80 -10.80 14.02
CA ALA A 280 -4.65 -9.93 14.25
C ALA A 280 -4.70 -8.66 13.39
N VAL A 281 -5.06 -8.80 12.10
CA VAL A 281 -5.21 -7.65 11.19
C VAL A 281 -6.33 -6.72 11.64
N ARG A 282 -7.49 -7.23 12.04
CA ARG A 282 -8.58 -6.35 12.55
C ARG A 282 -8.16 -5.52 13.75
N GLU A 283 -7.38 -6.10 14.64
CA GLU A 283 -6.87 -5.41 15.82
C GLU A 283 -5.79 -4.39 15.45
N ALA A 284 -4.86 -4.78 14.58
CA ALA A 284 -3.80 -3.90 14.08
C ALA A 284 -4.35 -2.72 13.27
N VAL A 285 -5.44 -2.90 12.52
CA VAL A 285 -6.12 -1.79 11.82
C VAL A 285 -6.68 -0.77 12.83
N ARG A 286 -7.32 -1.21 13.92
CA ARG A 286 -7.78 -0.28 14.96
C ARG A 286 -6.61 0.47 15.59
N PHE A 287 -5.59 -0.25 15.98
CA PHE A 287 -4.37 0.34 16.53
C PHE A 287 -3.72 1.36 15.58
N GLN A 288 -3.60 1.05 14.29
CA GLN A 288 -3.03 1.96 13.31
C GLN A 288 -3.88 3.23 13.14
N ARG A 289 -5.21 3.12 13.17
CA ARG A 289 -6.13 4.27 13.11
C ARG A 289 -5.99 5.20 14.32
N ASP A 290 -5.82 4.64 15.50
CA ASP A 290 -5.61 5.43 16.73
C ASP A 290 -4.26 6.16 16.67
N LEU A 291 -3.21 5.48 16.16
CA LEU A 291 -1.91 6.11 15.93
C LEU A 291 -1.97 7.20 14.85
N HIS A 292 -2.71 6.97 13.77
CA HIS A 292 -2.81 7.91 12.65
C HIS A 292 -3.32 9.29 13.06
N VAL A 293 -4.28 9.34 13.97
CA VAL A 293 -4.78 10.62 14.53
C VAL A 293 -3.65 11.42 15.17
N LYS A 294 -2.79 10.74 15.93
CA LYS A 294 -1.64 11.38 16.57
C LYS A 294 -0.56 11.74 15.54
N GLU A 295 -0.28 10.87 14.59
CA GLU A 295 0.70 11.10 13.52
C GLU A 295 0.34 12.34 12.68
N GLU A 296 -0.95 12.55 12.37
CA GLU A 296 -1.41 13.75 11.65
C GLU A 296 -1.19 15.03 12.46
N ALA A 297 -1.53 15.03 13.76
CA ALA A 297 -1.32 16.18 14.63
C ALA A 297 0.18 16.49 14.83
N ASP A 298 0.98 15.47 15.09
CA ASP A 298 2.44 15.61 15.24
C ASP A 298 3.09 16.12 13.94
N ALA A 299 2.60 15.65 12.78
CA ALA A 299 3.09 16.09 11.48
C ALA A 299 2.74 17.55 11.17
N ALA A 300 1.51 18.01 11.48
CA ALA A 300 1.15 19.40 11.34
C ALA A 300 2.05 20.32 12.21
N ALA A 301 2.34 19.90 13.44
CA ALA A 301 3.27 20.61 14.32
C ALA A 301 4.70 20.61 13.76
N ALA A 302 5.16 19.49 13.18
CA ALA A 302 6.48 19.39 12.58
C ALA A 302 6.63 20.27 11.32
N ILE A 303 5.60 20.34 10.47
CA ILE A 303 5.53 21.23 9.31
C ILE A 303 5.70 22.68 9.75
N THR A 304 4.89 23.13 10.72
CA THR A 304 4.95 24.49 11.25
C THR A 304 6.30 24.79 11.89
N LYS A 305 6.86 23.87 12.66
CA LYS A 305 8.19 24.01 13.27
C LYS A 305 9.30 24.12 12.23
N ALA A 306 9.15 23.48 11.08
CA ALA A 306 10.10 23.58 9.97
C ALA A 306 9.95 24.88 9.15
N GLY A 307 9.03 25.78 9.52
CA GLY A 307 8.75 27.03 8.81
C GLY A 307 7.73 26.87 7.68
N GLY A 308 7.03 25.74 7.61
CA GLY A 308 5.91 25.54 6.71
C GLY A 308 4.67 26.29 7.16
N GLU A 309 3.87 26.71 6.19
CA GLU A 309 2.60 27.41 6.37
C GLU A 309 1.45 26.45 6.07
N ILE A 310 0.54 26.26 7.03
CA ILE A 310 -0.65 25.42 6.86
C ILE A 310 -1.86 26.33 6.68
N VAL A 311 -2.55 26.19 5.58
CA VAL A 311 -3.81 26.86 5.26
C VAL A 311 -4.96 25.92 5.59
N GLU A 312 -5.81 26.32 6.49
CA GLU A 312 -7.12 25.72 6.74
C GLU A 312 -8.14 26.44 5.87
N LEU A 313 -8.81 25.72 4.97
CA LEU A 313 -9.81 26.30 4.09
C LEU A 313 -11.05 26.72 4.87
N THR A 314 -11.55 27.92 4.60
CA THR A 314 -12.90 28.30 5.02
C THR A 314 -13.95 27.44 4.30
N THR A 315 -15.20 27.47 4.77
CA THR A 315 -16.30 26.74 4.10
C THR A 315 -16.45 27.16 2.65
N ASP A 316 -16.43 28.46 2.36
CA ASP A 316 -16.59 28.97 0.99
C ASP A 316 -15.41 28.56 0.07
N GLU A 317 -14.18 28.60 0.60
CA GLU A 317 -13.00 28.12 -0.13
C GLU A 317 -13.11 26.62 -0.45
N HIS A 318 -13.51 25.80 0.57
CA HIS A 318 -13.71 24.37 0.36
C HIS A 318 -14.81 24.09 -0.67
N GLU A 319 -15.97 24.79 -0.58
CA GLU A 319 -17.06 24.64 -1.55
C GLU A 319 -16.63 25.03 -2.98
N ALA A 320 -15.74 26.00 -3.13
CA ALA A 320 -15.17 26.34 -4.43
C ALA A 320 -14.38 25.19 -5.04
N PHE A 321 -13.60 24.44 -4.26
CA PHE A 321 -12.91 23.22 -4.73
C PHE A 321 -13.91 22.13 -5.12
N VAL A 322 -14.94 21.88 -4.31
CA VAL A 322 -16.00 20.89 -4.60
C VAL A 322 -16.70 21.24 -5.90
N ALA A 323 -17.06 22.52 -6.10
CA ALA A 323 -17.71 23.00 -7.32
C ALA A 323 -16.81 22.82 -8.55
N ALA A 324 -15.52 23.17 -8.45
CA ALA A 324 -14.58 23.09 -9.57
C ALA A 324 -14.39 21.66 -10.08
N VAL A 325 -14.43 20.66 -9.20
CA VAL A 325 -14.25 19.24 -9.58
C VAL A 325 -15.57 18.52 -9.86
N SER A 326 -16.72 19.17 -9.70
CA SER A 326 -18.04 18.55 -9.88
C SER A 326 -18.25 17.82 -11.22
N PRO A 327 -17.65 18.23 -12.36
CA PRO A 327 -17.80 17.51 -13.63
C PRO A 327 -17.37 16.04 -13.57
N ILE A 328 -16.42 15.69 -12.69
CA ILE A 328 -15.91 14.31 -12.56
C ILE A 328 -17.01 13.31 -12.17
N TYR A 329 -18.04 13.74 -11.44
CA TYR A 329 -19.16 12.90 -11.05
C TYR A 329 -20.03 12.50 -12.24
N GLY A 330 -20.14 13.39 -13.24
CA GLY A 330 -20.80 13.07 -14.53
C GLY A 330 -19.98 12.07 -15.35
N GLU A 331 -18.66 12.18 -15.30
CA GLU A 331 -17.73 11.23 -15.93
C GLU A 331 -17.81 9.86 -15.22
N ALA A 332 -17.79 9.85 -13.87
CA ALA A 332 -17.88 8.65 -13.05
C ALA A 332 -19.16 7.82 -13.32
N ARG A 333 -20.31 8.49 -13.52
CA ARG A 333 -21.58 7.80 -13.87
C ARG A 333 -21.52 7.07 -15.22
N LYS A 334 -20.59 7.43 -16.09
CA LYS A 334 -20.36 6.75 -17.38
C LYS A 334 -19.33 5.63 -17.27
N GLN A 335 -18.41 5.76 -16.31
CA GLN A 335 -17.27 4.86 -16.16
C GLN A 335 -17.57 3.67 -15.22
N PHE A 336 -18.27 3.90 -14.10
CA PHE A 336 -18.52 2.88 -13.09
C PHE A 336 -19.88 2.20 -13.27
N SER A 337 -20.00 0.94 -12.82
CA SER A 337 -21.25 0.22 -12.86
C SER A 337 -22.29 0.82 -11.89
N ARG A 338 -23.58 0.69 -12.24
CA ARG A 338 -24.68 1.20 -11.40
C ARG A 338 -24.62 0.65 -9.97
N GLU A 339 -24.29 -0.64 -9.82
CA GLU A 339 -24.16 -1.29 -8.52
C GLU A 339 -23.07 -0.64 -7.68
N LEU A 340 -21.93 -0.30 -8.30
CA LEU A 340 -20.82 0.32 -7.61
C LEU A 340 -21.14 1.79 -7.26
N LEU A 341 -21.78 2.53 -8.17
CA LEU A 341 -22.25 3.91 -7.93
C LEU A 341 -23.24 3.98 -6.78
N ALA A 342 -24.19 3.03 -6.72
CA ALA A 342 -25.17 2.96 -5.64
C ALA A 342 -24.51 2.79 -4.25
N LEU A 343 -23.35 2.13 -4.16
CA LEU A 343 -22.61 1.97 -2.90
C LEU A 343 -21.97 3.26 -2.38
N VAL A 344 -21.90 4.29 -3.22
CA VAL A 344 -21.38 5.62 -2.88
C VAL A 344 -22.44 6.73 -3.08
N ASN A 345 -23.71 6.36 -3.21
CA ASN A 345 -24.86 7.26 -3.37
C ASN A 345 -24.78 8.17 -4.64
N LEU A 346 -24.29 7.64 -5.76
CA LEU A 346 -24.16 8.32 -7.05
C LEU A 346 -25.09 7.79 -8.14
#